data_a24adf8c3f3971f74fbbf8db0423d133
#
_entry.id   a24adf8c3f3971f74fbbf8db0423d133
#
_cell.length_a   1.000
_cell.length_b   1.000
_cell.length_c   1.000
_cell.angle_alpha   90.00
_cell.angle_beta   90.00
_cell.angle_gamma   90.00
#
_symmetry.space_group_name_H-M   'P 1'
#
loop_
_entity.id
_entity.type
_entity.pdbx_description
1 polymer ?
#
loop_
_entity_poly.entity_id
_entity_poly.type
_entity_poly.pdbx_seq_one_letter_code
_entity_poly.pdbx_strand_id
1 'polypeptide(L)'
;DDGNYYHKLDVMYPNNISENDKLPVIIDIHGGGWMYGDKGLNENYCRALADRGYVVFDINYRLVPDVNVNEQIKDVMSALKWIGENIDDYPCDRENIMLTGDSAGGMLASYASVLLQSQELRDIFGTESADIKLTALVLTSPVSYMKDGGWFSVYTKPLWGKNYKNSKTYNYMDFDEILPFANEMPPTYLITSSGD
;
A
#
# COMPACT_ATOMS: atom_id res chain seq x y z
N ASP A 1 -8.76 -7.98 -15.76
CA ASP A 1 -8.20 -9.21 -15.17
C ASP A 1 -7.23 -9.85 -16.17
N ASP A 2 -5.96 -9.92 -15.84
CA ASP A 2 -4.90 -10.56 -16.63
C ASP A 2 -4.66 -12.03 -16.20
N GLY A 3 -5.50 -12.54 -15.30
CA GLY A 3 -5.42 -13.89 -14.76
C GLY A 3 -4.37 -14.06 -13.65
N ASN A 4 -3.57 -13.04 -13.32
CA ASN A 4 -2.57 -13.14 -12.27
C ASN A 4 -3.25 -13.11 -10.89
N TYR A 5 -2.95 -14.10 -10.05
CA TYR A 5 -3.47 -14.18 -8.69
C TYR A 5 -3.09 -12.95 -7.84
N TYR A 6 -1.87 -12.45 -8.01
CA TYR A 6 -1.37 -11.30 -7.27
C TYR A 6 -1.92 -9.94 -7.74
N HIS A 7 -2.69 -9.91 -8.84
CA HIS A 7 -3.44 -8.73 -9.27
C HIS A 7 -4.93 -8.79 -8.87
N LYS A 8 -5.23 -9.55 -7.81
CA LYS A 8 -6.59 -9.68 -7.24
C LYS A 8 -6.62 -9.06 -5.85
N LEU A 9 -7.80 -8.61 -5.47
CA LEU A 9 -8.10 -8.13 -4.13
C LEU A 9 -9.39 -8.79 -3.64
N ASP A 10 -9.60 -8.77 -2.33
CA ASP A 10 -10.88 -9.12 -1.70
C ASP A 10 -11.56 -7.86 -1.18
N VAL A 11 -12.89 -7.85 -1.24
CA VAL A 11 -13.71 -6.78 -0.65
C VAL A 11 -14.59 -7.38 0.42
N MET A 12 -14.51 -6.84 1.63
CA MET A 12 -15.24 -7.30 2.80
C MET A 12 -16.03 -6.15 3.41
N TYR A 13 -17.29 -6.37 3.73
CA TYR A 13 -18.14 -5.41 4.45
C TYR A 13 -19.28 -6.14 5.16
N PRO A 14 -19.98 -5.51 6.13
CA PRO A 14 -21.08 -6.16 6.85
C PRO A 14 -22.22 -6.62 5.93
N ASN A 15 -22.80 -7.78 6.22
CA ASN A 15 -23.90 -8.34 5.42
C ASN A 15 -25.26 -7.64 5.63
N ASN A 16 -25.43 -6.91 6.73
CA ASN A 16 -26.71 -6.34 7.18
C ASN A 16 -26.68 -4.81 7.13
N ILE A 17 -26.36 -4.28 5.97
CA ILE A 17 -26.36 -2.84 5.67
C ILE A 17 -27.59 -2.49 4.81
N SER A 18 -28.03 -1.24 4.90
CA SER A 18 -29.08 -0.69 4.03
C SER A 18 -28.51 -0.21 2.71
N GLU A 19 -29.30 -0.18 1.63
CA GLU A 19 -28.85 0.29 0.31
C GLU A 19 -28.27 1.71 0.31
N ASN A 20 -28.66 2.54 1.28
CA ASN A 20 -28.20 3.93 1.39
C ASN A 20 -27.04 4.11 2.36
N ASP A 21 -26.60 3.06 3.03
CA ASP A 21 -25.48 3.16 3.96
C ASP A 21 -24.18 3.42 3.20
N LYS A 22 -23.38 4.34 3.73
CA LYS A 22 -22.03 4.63 3.28
C LYS A 22 -21.08 4.42 4.43
N LEU A 23 -20.18 3.46 4.29
CA LEU A 23 -19.26 3.04 5.32
C LEU A 23 -17.84 3.56 5.06
N PRO A 24 -17.10 3.91 6.12
CA PRO A 24 -15.70 4.26 5.96
C PRO A 24 -14.90 3.09 5.36
N VAL A 25 -13.88 3.43 4.59
CA VAL A 25 -13.10 2.49 3.79
C VAL A 25 -11.73 2.29 4.41
N ILE A 26 -11.28 1.04 4.45
CA ILE A 26 -9.90 0.67 4.77
C ILE A 26 -9.32 -0.09 3.59
N ILE A 27 -8.14 0.33 3.12
CA ILE A 27 -7.37 -0.41 2.13
C ILE A 27 -6.19 -1.01 2.88
N ASP A 28 -6.08 -2.33 2.89
CA ASP A 28 -5.03 -3.07 3.61
C ASP A 28 -3.96 -3.60 2.66
N ILE A 29 -2.69 -3.41 3.04
CA ILE A 29 -1.52 -3.91 2.32
C ILE A 29 -0.73 -4.83 3.24
N HIS A 30 -0.72 -6.13 2.93
CA HIS A 30 -0.07 -7.12 3.77
C HIS A 30 1.46 -6.97 3.83
N GLY A 31 2.06 -7.40 4.94
CA GLY A 31 3.50 -7.51 5.10
C GLY A 31 4.09 -8.76 4.45
N GLY A 32 5.23 -9.25 4.96
CA GLY A 32 5.87 -10.47 4.47
C GLY A 32 7.23 -10.26 3.82
N GLY A 33 7.94 -9.15 4.16
CA GLY A 33 9.31 -8.90 3.71
C GLY A 33 9.44 -8.83 2.18
N TRP A 34 8.38 -8.42 1.47
CA TRP A 34 8.28 -8.34 0.01
C TRP A 34 8.37 -9.68 -0.74
N MET A 35 8.65 -10.79 -0.06
CA MET A 35 8.95 -12.10 -0.64
C MET A 35 7.97 -13.19 -0.25
N TYR A 36 7.06 -12.90 0.69
CA TYR A 36 6.14 -13.87 1.26
C TYR A 36 4.76 -13.26 1.48
N GLY A 37 3.74 -14.10 1.41
CA GLY A 37 2.38 -13.74 1.75
C GLY A 37 1.50 -13.44 0.55
N ASP A 38 0.28 -13.18 0.87
CA ASP A 38 -0.78 -12.69 0.00
C ASP A 38 -1.87 -12.04 0.87
N LYS A 39 -2.94 -11.53 0.26
CA LYS A 39 -4.10 -10.96 0.96
C LYS A 39 -4.67 -11.86 2.07
N GLY A 40 -4.48 -13.17 2.00
CA GLY A 40 -4.93 -14.10 3.05
C GLY A 40 -4.18 -13.98 4.37
N LEU A 41 -2.99 -13.32 4.41
CA LEU A 41 -2.27 -13.09 5.67
C LEU A 41 -3.07 -12.26 6.66
N ASN A 42 -3.74 -11.21 6.15
CA ASN A 42 -4.50 -10.26 6.96
C ASN A 42 -6.02 -10.53 6.94
N GLU A 43 -6.48 -11.63 6.31
CA GLU A 43 -7.91 -11.93 6.12
C GLU A 43 -8.72 -11.83 7.43
N ASN A 44 -8.23 -12.43 8.52
CA ASN A 44 -8.94 -12.37 9.81
C ASN A 44 -8.99 -10.96 10.40
N TYR A 45 -7.94 -10.17 10.21
CA TYR A 45 -7.91 -8.77 10.60
C TYR A 45 -8.89 -7.94 9.75
N CYS A 46 -8.88 -8.10 8.45
CA CYS A 46 -9.79 -7.43 7.51
C CYS A 46 -11.25 -7.80 7.79
N ARG A 47 -11.56 -9.07 8.07
CA ARG A 47 -12.89 -9.51 8.50
C ARG A 47 -13.33 -8.84 9.81
N ALA A 48 -12.44 -8.76 10.80
CA ALA A 48 -12.75 -8.11 12.06
C ALA A 48 -13.00 -6.61 11.93
N LEU A 49 -12.40 -5.94 10.95
CA LEU A 49 -12.69 -4.54 10.60
C LEU A 49 -14.05 -4.43 9.87
N ALA A 50 -14.32 -5.32 8.93
CA ALA A 50 -15.62 -5.38 8.26
C ALA A 50 -16.77 -5.57 9.25
N ASP A 51 -16.62 -6.49 10.22
CA ASP A 51 -17.61 -6.71 11.29
C ASP A 51 -17.83 -5.46 12.17
N ARG A 52 -16.91 -4.50 12.15
CA ARG A 52 -17.00 -3.21 12.87
C ARG A 52 -17.58 -2.06 12.03
N GLY A 53 -18.03 -2.36 10.81
CA GLY A 53 -18.70 -1.40 9.96
C GLY A 53 -17.80 -0.67 8.96
N TYR A 54 -16.69 -1.27 8.56
CA TYR A 54 -15.85 -0.76 7.47
C TYR A 54 -16.09 -1.54 6.18
N VAL A 55 -15.89 -0.88 5.04
CA VAL A 55 -15.57 -1.60 3.80
C VAL A 55 -14.07 -1.76 3.73
N VAL A 56 -13.59 -3.00 3.60
CA VAL A 56 -12.17 -3.31 3.58
C VAL A 56 -11.80 -3.86 2.20
N PHE A 57 -10.83 -3.23 1.55
CA PHE A 57 -10.16 -3.73 0.37
C PHE A 57 -8.81 -4.33 0.79
N ASP A 58 -8.69 -5.64 0.74
CA ASP A 58 -7.50 -6.41 1.09
C ASP A 58 -6.76 -6.75 -0.21
N ILE A 59 -5.66 -6.05 -0.49
CA ILE A 59 -4.99 -6.11 -1.78
C ILE A 59 -3.80 -7.05 -1.79
N ASN A 60 -3.56 -7.65 -2.96
CA ASN A 60 -2.34 -8.37 -3.28
C ASN A 60 -1.34 -7.48 -4.04
N TYR A 61 -0.10 -7.93 -4.05
CA TYR A 61 0.97 -7.48 -4.94
C TYR A 61 1.92 -8.64 -5.24
N ARG A 62 2.57 -8.64 -6.40
CA ARG A 62 3.53 -9.68 -6.80
C ARG A 62 4.77 -9.66 -5.89
N LEU A 63 5.41 -10.79 -5.72
CA LEU A 63 6.48 -10.98 -4.76
C LEU A 63 7.87 -11.00 -5.42
N VAL A 64 8.89 -10.60 -4.67
CA VAL A 64 10.29 -10.87 -5.01
C VAL A 64 10.54 -12.38 -4.86
N PRO A 65 11.27 -13.09 -5.76
CA PRO A 65 12.12 -12.52 -6.82
C PRO A 65 11.47 -12.38 -8.19
N ASP A 66 10.18 -12.71 -8.35
CA ASP A 66 9.49 -12.65 -9.65
C ASP A 66 9.42 -11.22 -10.17
N VAL A 67 9.28 -10.26 -9.26
CA VAL A 67 9.36 -8.82 -9.52
C VAL A 67 10.30 -8.16 -8.51
N ASN A 68 10.59 -6.88 -8.67
CA ASN A 68 11.29 -6.06 -7.67
C ASN A 68 10.33 -5.11 -6.95
N VAL A 69 10.80 -4.39 -5.93
CA VAL A 69 9.97 -3.48 -5.12
C VAL A 69 9.35 -2.36 -5.95
N ASN A 70 10.01 -1.87 -7.02
CA ASN A 70 9.39 -0.88 -7.92
C ASN A 70 8.14 -1.43 -8.59
N GLU A 71 8.17 -2.70 -9.00
CA GLU A 71 7.01 -3.35 -9.61
C GLU A 71 5.90 -3.59 -8.57
N GLN A 72 6.27 -3.90 -7.32
CA GLN A 72 5.29 -4.01 -6.22
C GLN A 72 4.60 -2.67 -5.93
N ILE A 73 5.35 -1.56 -5.95
CA ILE A 73 4.78 -0.21 -5.85
C ILE A 73 3.79 0.05 -6.99
N LYS A 74 4.11 -0.38 -8.23
CA LYS A 74 3.18 -0.27 -9.36
C LYS A 74 1.92 -1.12 -9.17
N ASP A 75 2.07 -2.34 -8.65
CA ASP A 75 0.93 -3.21 -8.38
C ASP A 75 -0.02 -2.57 -7.36
N VAL A 76 0.53 -2.03 -6.26
CA VAL A 76 -0.26 -1.29 -5.25
C VAL A 76 -0.96 -0.08 -5.87
N MET A 77 -0.26 0.76 -6.65
CA MET A 77 -0.87 1.92 -7.29
C MET A 77 -1.94 1.52 -8.32
N SER A 78 -1.77 0.39 -9.01
CA SER A 78 -2.77 -0.15 -9.92
C SER A 78 -4.01 -0.64 -9.19
N ALA A 79 -3.84 -1.28 -8.02
CA ALA A 79 -4.94 -1.67 -7.15
C ALA A 79 -5.70 -0.44 -6.62
N LEU A 80 -4.99 0.60 -6.18
CA LEU A 80 -5.60 1.87 -5.75
C LEU A 80 -6.37 2.55 -6.89
N LYS A 81 -5.82 2.54 -8.10
CA LYS A 81 -6.52 3.07 -9.28
C LYS A 81 -7.82 2.31 -9.52
N TRP A 82 -7.77 0.97 -9.53
CA TRP A 82 -8.96 0.14 -9.70
C TRP A 82 -10.00 0.42 -8.60
N ILE A 83 -9.57 0.53 -7.33
CA ILE A 83 -10.47 0.88 -6.22
C ILE A 83 -11.13 2.22 -6.48
N GLY A 84 -10.38 3.27 -6.84
CA GLY A 84 -10.93 4.59 -7.13
C GLY A 84 -11.96 4.59 -8.26
N GLU A 85 -11.75 3.77 -9.29
CA GLU A 85 -12.64 3.61 -10.44
C GLU A 85 -13.91 2.79 -10.12
N ASN A 86 -13.87 1.89 -9.14
CA ASN A 86 -14.96 0.94 -8.84
C ASN A 86 -15.56 1.11 -7.44
N ILE A 87 -15.10 2.07 -6.64
CA ILE A 87 -15.50 2.23 -5.23
C ILE A 87 -17.01 2.48 -5.07
N ASP A 88 -17.67 3.08 -6.06
CA ASP A 88 -19.09 3.38 -6.03
C ASP A 88 -19.98 2.15 -6.24
N ASP A 89 -19.40 1.03 -6.67
CA ASP A 89 -20.09 -0.27 -6.77
C ASP A 89 -20.26 -0.93 -5.39
N TYR A 90 -19.65 -0.36 -4.35
CA TYR A 90 -19.67 -0.83 -2.98
C TYR A 90 -20.28 0.22 -2.04
N PRO A 91 -20.70 -0.14 -0.81
CA PRO A 91 -21.26 0.80 0.17
C PRO A 91 -20.20 1.70 0.81
N CYS A 92 -19.37 2.33 0.01
CA CYS A 92 -18.21 3.11 0.44
C CYS A 92 -18.53 4.60 0.65
N ASP A 93 -17.96 5.18 1.70
CA ASP A 93 -17.85 6.62 1.88
C ASP A 93 -16.51 7.10 1.27
N ARG A 94 -16.55 7.71 0.09
CA ARG A 94 -15.38 8.26 -0.61
C ARG A 94 -14.63 9.35 0.18
N GLU A 95 -15.35 10.03 1.07
CA GLU A 95 -14.75 11.09 1.89
C GLU A 95 -14.02 10.54 3.13
N ASN A 96 -14.03 9.21 3.32
CA ASN A 96 -13.47 8.59 4.52
C ASN A 96 -12.69 7.32 4.16
N ILE A 97 -11.54 7.49 3.52
CA ILE A 97 -10.67 6.40 3.05
C ILE A 97 -9.36 6.38 3.84
N MET A 98 -9.08 5.25 4.47
CA MET A 98 -7.86 5.00 5.22
C MET A 98 -7.01 3.96 4.49
N LEU A 99 -5.69 4.15 4.51
CA LEU A 99 -4.71 3.20 4.02
C LEU A 99 -3.95 2.60 5.20
N THR A 100 -3.80 1.29 5.23
CA THR A 100 -3.03 0.61 6.27
C THR A 100 -2.06 -0.41 5.67
N GLY A 101 -1.01 -0.72 6.43
CA GLY A 101 -0.07 -1.78 6.07
C GLY A 101 0.90 -2.06 7.21
N ASP A 102 1.40 -3.28 7.24
CA ASP A 102 2.37 -3.74 8.22
C ASP A 102 3.73 -4.07 7.56
N SER A 103 4.84 -3.78 8.23
CA SER A 103 6.20 -4.14 7.79
C SER A 103 6.47 -3.71 6.34
N ALA A 104 6.70 -4.64 5.42
CA ALA A 104 6.83 -4.38 3.98
C ALA A 104 5.59 -3.72 3.38
N GLY A 105 4.38 -4.12 3.80
CA GLY A 105 3.13 -3.48 3.41
C GLY A 105 3.02 -2.04 3.93
N GLY A 106 3.53 -1.79 5.14
CA GLY A 106 3.64 -0.43 5.70
C GLY A 106 4.57 0.48 4.87
N MET A 107 5.68 -0.07 4.37
CA MET A 107 6.53 0.65 3.41
C MET A 107 5.77 0.97 2.12
N LEU A 108 5.09 -0.02 1.53
CA LEU A 108 4.32 0.17 0.30
C LEU A 108 3.19 1.19 0.49
N ALA A 109 2.50 1.17 1.66
CA ALA A 109 1.48 2.15 2.02
C ALA A 109 2.06 3.58 2.14
N SER A 110 3.24 3.70 2.74
CA SER A 110 3.95 4.99 2.85
C SER A 110 4.27 5.57 1.47
N TYR A 111 4.80 4.75 0.55
CA TYR A 111 5.08 5.18 -0.82
C TYR A 111 3.80 5.56 -1.57
N ALA A 112 2.77 4.73 -1.47
CA ALA A 112 1.49 4.99 -2.12
C ALA A 112 0.87 6.31 -1.65
N SER A 113 0.95 6.64 -0.35
CA SER A 113 0.40 7.88 0.21
C SER A 113 1.02 9.14 -0.40
N VAL A 114 2.31 9.11 -0.76
CA VAL A 114 3.00 10.22 -1.43
C VAL A 114 2.75 10.20 -2.95
N LEU A 115 2.78 9.00 -3.57
CA LEU A 115 2.52 8.84 -5.00
C LEU A 115 1.12 9.31 -5.40
N LEU A 116 0.11 9.13 -4.55
CA LEU A 116 -1.24 9.67 -4.78
C LEU A 116 -1.24 11.20 -4.95
N GLN A 117 -0.28 11.91 -4.36
CA GLN A 117 -0.24 13.37 -4.35
C GLN A 117 0.72 13.98 -5.38
N SER A 118 1.74 13.24 -5.84
CA SER A 118 2.82 13.79 -6.67
C SER A 118 2.87 13.17 -8.07
N GLN A 119 2.58 13.98 -9.09
CA GLN A 119 2.77 13.56 -10.49
C GLN A 119 4.25 13.32 -10.80
N GLU A 120 5.15 14.19 -10.31
CA GLU A 120 6.58 14.05 -10.53
C GLU A 120 7.10 12.71 -9.99
N LEU A 121 6.69 12.32 -8.77
CA LEU A 121 7.10 11.05 -8.20
C LEU A 121 6.49 9.86 -8.97
N ARG A 122 5.23 9.98 -9.42
CA ARG A 122 4.62 8.97 -10.29
C ARG A 122 5.40 8.77 -11.58
N ASP A 123 5.87 9.82 -12.21
CA ASP A 123 6.68 9.76 -13.44
C ASP A 123 8.02 9.04 -13.20
N ILE A 124 8.63 9.24 -12.02
CA ILE A 124 9.87 8.56 -11.62
C ILE A 124 9.64 7.06 -11.43
N PHE A 125 8.59 6.69 -10.73
CA PHE A 125 8.24 5.29 -10.43
C PHE A 125 7.51 4.59 -11.59
N GLY A 126 7.01 5.34 -12.57
CA GLY A 126 6.25 4.82 -13.71
C GLY A 126 4.89 4.27 -13.28
N THR A 127 4.19 5.00 -12.40
CA THR A 127 2.85 4.66 -11.90
C THR A 127 1.81 5.63 -12.44
N GLU A 128 0.55 5.21 -12.42
CA GLU A 128 -0.58 6.06 -12.79
C GLU A 128 -1.20 6.74 -11.56
N SER A 129 -2.02 7.76 -11.80
CA SER A 129 -2.82 8.39 -10.74
C SER A 129 -4.00 7.49 -10.35
N ALA A 130 -4.44 7.62 -9.11
CA ALA A 130 -5.69 7.03 -8.61
C ALA A 130 -6.57 8.14 -8.03
N ASP A 131 -7.89 8.03 -8.26
CA ASP A 131 -8.88 8.95 -7.69
C ASP A 131 -9.22 8.54 -6.25
N ILE A 132 -8.22 8.66 -5.39
CA ILE A 132 -8.30 8.36 -3.95
C ILE A 132 -7.69 9.51 -3.17
N LYS A 133 -8.45 10.02 -2.20
CA LYS A 133 -7.97 10.97 -1.20
C LYS A 133 -7.95 10.30 0.16
N LEU A 134 -6.77 10.11 0.71
CA LEU A 134 -6.61 9.50 2.03
C LEU A 134 -6.98 10.47 3.14
N THR A 135 -7.76 9.99 4.11
CA THR A 135 -8.11 10.72 5.33
C THR A 135 -7.28 10.29 6.54
N ALA A 136 -6.69 9.09 6.48
CA ALA A 136 -5.74 8.61 7.48
C ALA A 136 -4.78 7.57 6.88
N LEU A 137 -3.62 7.44 7.53
CA LEU A 137 -2.62 6.41 7.25
C LEU A 137 -2.29 5.68 8.56
N VAL A 138 -2.36 4.35 8.54
CA VAL A 138 -2.05 3.53 9.73
C VAL A 138 -0.91 2.57 9.38
N LEU A 139 0.23 2.73 10.02
CA LEU A 139 1.44 1.97 9.70
C LEU A 139 1.88 1.15 10.93
N THR A 140 2.02 -0.15 10.75
CA THR A 140 2.52 -1.05 11.79
C THR A 140 3.94 -1.48 11.46
N SER A 141 4.92 -1.04 12.26
CA SER A 141 6.35 -1.34 12.08
C SER A 141 6.82 -1.22 10.62
N PRO A 142 6.56 -0.09 9.94
CA PRO A 142 6.90 0.07 8.52
C PRO A 142 8.41 0.09 8.33
N VAL A 143 8.89 -0.45 7.21
CA VAL A 143 10.29 -0.30 6.82
C VAL A 143 10.47 1.02 6.08
N SER A 144 11.17 1.98 6.68
CA SER A 144 11.33 3.34 6.16
C SER A 144 12.67 3.60 5.49
N TYR A 145 13.70 2.81 5.80
CA TYR A 145 15.07 3.02 5.34
C TYR A 145 15.65 1.73 4.75
N MET A 146 16.04 1.78 3.47
CA MET A 146 16.51 0.60 2.73
C MET A 146 17.85 0.81 2.03
N LYS A 147 18.32 2.07 1.91
CA LYS A 147 19.39 2.44 0.99
C LYS A 147 20.77 2.08 1.48
N ASP A 148 21.14 2.49 2.66
CA ASP A 148 22.51 2.28 3.17
C ASP A 148 22.57 2.07 4.68
N GLY A 149 23.40 1.11 5.13
CA GLY A 149 23.98 1.08 6.48
C GLY A 149 23.26 0.27 7.54
N GLY A 150 22.10 -0.30 7.27
CA GLY A 150 21.45 -1.21 8.19
C GLY A 150 21.63 -2.68 7.79
N TRP A 151 21.15 -3.60 8.60
CA TRP A 151 21.12 -5.01 8.24
C TRP A 151 20.26 -5.30 6.99
N PHE A 152 19.34 -4.37 6.62
CA PHE A 152 18.60 -4.42 5.37
C PHE A 152 19.47 -4.21 4.12
N SER A 153 20.67 -3.64 4.24
CA SER A 153 21.54 -3.40 3.07
C SER A 153 21.88 -4.68 2.30
N VAL A 154 21.89 -5.84 2.96
CA VAL A 154 22.10 -7.14 2.31
C VAL A 154 20.93 -7.55 1.42
N TYR A 155 19.74 -7.03 1.68
CA TYR A 155 18.52 -7.30 0.93
C TYR A 155 18.25 -6.28 -0.17
N THR A 156 18.92 -5.12 -0.16
CA THR A 156 18.66 -4.03 -1.13
C THR A 156 18.77 -4.52 -2.58
N LYS A 157 19.82 -5.26 -2.90
CA LYS A 157 20.03 -5.79 -4.26
C LYS A 157 18.99 -6.84 -4.67
N PRO A 158 18.62 -7.83 -3.85
CA PRO A 158 17.50 -8.71 -4.14
C PRO A 158 16.19 -7.97 -4.33
N LEU A 159 15.87 -6.99 -3.49
CA LEU A 159 14.60 -6.30 -3.47
C LEU A 159 14.45 -5.29 -4.61
N TRP A 160 15.48 -4.49 -4.88
CA TRP A 160 15.43 -3.43 -5.90
C TRP A 160 16.02 -3.84 -7.26
N GLY A 161 16.63 -5.03 -7.34
CA GLY A 161 17.24 -5.56 -8.55
C GLY A 161 18.74 -5.28 -8.67
N LYS A 162 19.43 -6.07 -9.51
CA LYS A 162 20.89 -6.07 -9.63
C LYS A 162 21.50 -4.70 -9.98
N ASN A 163 20.77 -3.91 -10.76
CA ASN A 163 21.23 -2.61 -11.28
C ASN A 163 20.54 -1.43 -10.59
N TYR A 164 20.01 -1.61 -9.37
CA TYR A 164 19.20 -0.62 -8.67
C TYR A 164 19.87 0.76 -8.56
N LYS A 165 21.20 0.81 -8.40
CA LYS A 165 21.98 2.08 -8.33
C LYS A 165 21.91 2.92 -9.60
N ASN A 166 21.59 2.31 -10.74
CA ASN A 166 21.40 2.99 -12.02
C ASN A 166 19.92 3.25 -12.35
N SER A 167 19.01 2.87 -11.48
CA SER A 167 17.58 3.13 -11.66
C SER A 167 17.24 4.59 -11.35
N LYS A 168 16.17 5.09 -11.96
CA LYS A 168 15.64 6.42 -11.63
C LYS A 168 15.17 6.51 -10.18
N THR A 169 14.79 5.37 -9.58
CA THR A 169 14.26 5.28 -8.22
C THR A 169 15.34 5.15 -7.15
N TYR A 170 16.63 5.08 -7.52
CA TYR A 170 17.73 4.93 -6.56
C TYR A 170 17.76 6.00 -5.47
N ASN A 171 17.50 7.26 -5.85
CA ASN A 171 17.49 8.39 -4.92
C ASN A 171 16.20 8.49 -4.09
N TYR A 172 15.29 7.55 -4.23
CA TYR A 172 13.96 7.56 -3.62
C TYR A 172 13.66 6.23 -2.91
N MET A 173 14.71 5.56 -2.40
CA MET A 173 14.58 4.26 -1.75
C MET A 173 14.29 4.37 -0.25
N ASP A 174 14.55 5.52 0.34
CA ASP A 174 14.25 5.82 1.73
C ASP A 174 13.06 6.79 1.83
N PHE A 175 12.27 6.67 2.88
CA PHE A 175 11.06 7.47 3.01
C PHE A 175 11.33 8.98 3.07
N ASP A 176 12.41 9.39 3.71
CA ASP A 176 12.82 10.79 3.80
C ASP A 176 13.08 11.43 2.42
N GLU A 177 13.40 10.61 1.42
CA GLU A 177 13.68 11.08 0.06
C GLU A 177 12.40 11.33 -0.75
N ILE A 178 11.30 10.65 -0.40
CA ILE A 178 10.01 10.82 -1.07
C ILE A 178 9.07 11.77 -0.32
N LEU A 179 9.24 11.91 0.98
CA LEU A 179 8.38 12.76 1.82
C LEU A 179 8.26 14.22 1.32
N PRO A 180 9.32 14.86 0.78
CA PRO A 180 9.22 16.23 0.23
C PRO A 180 8.27 16.38 -0.96
N PHE A 181 7.85 15.28 -1.59
CA PHE A 181 6.89 15.28 -2.70
C PHE A 181 5.43 15.23 -2.22
N ALA A 182 5.17 15.01 -0.94
CA ALA A 182 3.84 15.12 -0.38
C ALA A 182 3.48 16.59 -0.17
N ASN A 183 2.29 17.01 -0.61
CA ASN A 183 1.76 18.32 -0.29
C ASN A 183 1.37 18.40 1.20
N GLU A 184 0.70 17.36 1.67
CA GLU A 184 0.28 17.20 3.06
C GLU A 184 0.13 15.71 3.36
N MET A 185 0.82 15.20 4.37
CA MET A 185 0.60 13.83 4.82
C MET A 185 -0.75 13.74 5.54
N PRO A 186 -1.56 12.71 5.24
CA PRO A 186 -2.77 12.49 6.02
C PRO A 186 -2.41 12.24 7.50
N PRO A 187 -3.33 12.49 8.44
CA PRO A 187 -3.15 12.05 9.83
C PRO A 187 -2.63 10.63 9.88
N THR A 188 -1.44 10.45 10.48
CA THR A 188 -0.73 9.17 10.47
C THR A 188 -0.66 8.58 11.86
N TYR A 189 -1.13 7.35 12.02
CA TYR A 189 -0.96 6.57 13.24
C TYR A 189 0.14 5.53 13.04
N LEU A 190 1.22 5.66 13.81
CA LEU A 190 2.36 4.77 13.74
C LEU A 190 2.35 3.82 14.93
N ILE A 191 2.33 2.53 14.66
CA ILE A 191 2.39 1.46 15.66
C ILE A 191 3.76 0.80 15.51
N THR A 192 4.52 0.76 16.60
CA THR A 192 5.83 0.11 16.63
C THR A 192 6.09 -0.48 18.01
N SER A 193 6.99 -1.45 18.13
CA SER A 193 7.41 -1.99 19.40
C SER A 193 8.67 -1.28 19.91
N SER A 194 8.95 -1.41 21.20
CA SER A 194 10.17 -0.82 21.81
C SER A 194 11.46 -1.51 21.35
N GLY A 195 11.36 -2.56 20.55
CA GLY A 195 12.50 -3.32 20.01
C GLY A 195 12.68 -3.17 18.49
N ASP A 196 11.82 -2.37 17.84
CA ASP A 196 11.90 -2.10 16.40
C ASP A 196 12.95 -1.03 16.09
#